data_fb513945df6025589bc454098f0a8f4c
#
_entry.id   fb513945df6025589bc454098f0a8f4c
#
_cell.length_a   1.000
_cell.length_b   1.000
_cell.length_c   1.000
_cell.angle_alpha   90.00
_cell.angle_beta   90.00
_cell.angle_gamma   90.00
#
_symmetry.space_group_name_H-M   'P 1'
#
loop_
_entity.id
_entity.type
_entity.pdbx_description
1 polymer ?
#
loop_
_entity_poly.entity_id
_entity_poly.type
_entity_poly.pdbx_seq_one_letter_code
_entity_poly.pdbx_strand_id
1 'polypeptide(L)'
;MPKASRQVLFSAVAVSVSAFAIALAPEAASTVSARAGTAPGVMPLGLPDARAAKAVLSASLLHHHPQWIDVPMGASRIRTFVIYPDLSGRLPVAVVTDQNQAMSDWARAVGTQVVNEGFITVVPDLLSGLGPNGGGTDSFGSREAVAEGLIRLGTHEIELRTRAVRDYFAGQPGSNGDSVAISFNWGEGHIDTAISTPTQRRVVQFDVTEHAWHNTLALLANVASPAASAPQSDTAGPRLKDEAALTASAARERAAQQEIAKRDDIPPSSLSGPGKVADQSPRHGRWIDIPATLSTGSVMMRTWVIEPLGNDRAGVVVVIHPGPGMDIGGTPKKGGGADWMRALADKVALKGFIVVMPDLASGTGPGGGNFDSFQYSDDLAKALGSRSAADKMQLLRTAREYGLKLPRANGKSGITGFCNGGGMAWESTAAIAGLNAAVSFYGAPPDAATMAKIQAPVLAFAGDDDPGLAPRVSGAAPDMQRLGKTFEFKIYPNVTHAYLAQQTLGENAVATLDSWTRAMAFFKRYLS
;
A
#
# COMPACT_ATOMS: atom_id res chain seq x y z
N MET A 1 -14.42 2.78 -65.90
CA MET A 1 -14.96 1.62 -65.19
C MET A 1 -14.56 1.78 -63.73
N PRO A 2 -15.51 1.78 -62.78
CA PRO A 2 -15.38 2.55 -61.56
C PRO A 2 -14.63 1.80 -60.44
N LYS A 3 -13.86 2.60 -59.68
CA LYS A 3 -13.16 2.23 -58.43
C LYS A 3 -14.19 2.12 -57.31
N ALA A 4 -14.23 0.97 -56.64
CA ALA A 4 -15.00 0.78 -55.45
C ALA A 4 -14.17 1.24 -54.22
N SER A 5 -14.62 2.28 -53.55
CA SER A 5 -14.12 2.76 -52.26
C SER A 5 -14.63 1.87 -51.16
N ARG A 6 -13.75 1.21 -50.42
CA ARG A 6 -14.08 0.57 -49.14
C ARG A 6 -13.93 1.59 -47.99
N GLN A 7 -15.04 2.02 -47.46
CA GLN A 7 -15.08 2.70 -46.16
C GLN A 7 -14.79 1.68 -45.06
N VAL A 8 -13.77 1.96 -44.28
CA VAL A 8 -13.46 1.22 -43.03
C VAL A 8 -14.19 1.93 -41.90
N LEU A 9 -15.20 1.27 -41.36
CA LEU A 9 -15.85 1.69 -40.12
C LEU A 9 -14.88 1.43 -38.96
N PHE A 10 -14.47 2.49 -38.30
CA PHE A 10 -13.85 2.39 -36.96
C PHE A 10 -14.96 2.22 -35.93
N SER A 11 -15.09 1.01 -35.39
CA SER A 11 -15.86 0.78 -34.17
C SER A 11 -14.98 1.21 -32.98
N ALA A 12 -15.38 2.27 -32.31
CA ALA A 12 -14.84 2.66 -31.03
C ALA A 12 -15.28 1.64 -29.95
N VAL A 13 -14.36 0.83 -29.49
CA VAL A 13 -14.56 0.01 -28.30
C VAL A 13 -14.29 0.90 -27.09
N ALA A 14 -15.35 1.28 -26.41
CA ALA A 14 -15.26 1.92 -25.11
C ALA A 14 -14.73 0.90 -24.09
N VAL A 15 -13.48 1.06 -23.67
CA VAL A 15 -12.91 0.31 -22.56
C VAL A 15 -13.41 0.96 -21.27
N SER A 16 -14.38 0.31 -20.61
CA SER A 16 -14.78 0.68 -19.27
C SER A 16 -13.65 0.31 -18.31
N VAL A 17 -12.97 1.29 -17.78
CA VAL A 17 -12.04 1.12 -16.65
C VAL A 17 -12.90 0.88 -15.41
N SER A 18 -12.95 -0.37 -14.94
CA SER A 18 -13.56 -0.70 -13.66
C SER A 18 -12.64 -0.18 -12.54
N ALA A 19 -13.03 0.91 -11.92
CA ALA A 19 -12.51 1.33 -10.64
C ALA A 19 -12.69 0.18 -9.64
N PHE A 20 -11.64 -0.18 -8.90
CA PHE A 20 -11.72 -1.10 -7.79
C PHE A 20 -12.53 -0.45 -6.67
N ALA A 21 -13.86 -0.58 -6.75
CA ALA A 21 -14.73 -0.28 -5.62
C ALA A 21 -14.60 -1.42 -4.62
N ILE A 22 -14.11 -1.10 -3.43
CA ILE A 22 -14.21 -1.95 -2.25
C ILE A 22 -15.71 -2.15 -2.01
N ALA A 23 -16.21 -3.36 -2.22
CA ALA A 23 -17.59 -3.71 -1.94
C ALA A 23 -17.81 -3.69 -0.43
N LEU A 24 -18.40 -2.61 0.06
CA LEU A 24 -19.05 -2.54 1.36
C LEU A 24 -20.47 -3.09 1.20
N ALA A 25 -20.89 -3.93 2.15
CA ALA A 25 -22.26 -4.42 2.25
C ALA A 25 -23.26 -3.24 2.36
N PRO A 26 -24.52 -3.39 1.87
CA PRO A 26 -25.38 -2.24 1.64
C PRO A 26 -26.08 -1.79 2.91
N GLU A 27 -25.61 -0.75 3.53
CA GLU A 27 -26.45 0.18 4.26
C GLU A 27 -26.36 1.55 3.58
N ALA A 28 -27.46 1.92 2.96
CA ALA A 28 -27.83 3.20 2.37
C ALA A 28 -26.73 4.26 2.22
N ALA A 29 -25.86 4.10 1.24
CA ALA A 29 -25.04 5.19 0.74
C ALA A 29 -25.84 5.91 -0.35
N SER A 30 -26.32 7.12 -0.05
CA SER A 30 -26.80 8.05 -1.08
C SER A 30 -25.61 8.42 -1.97
N THR A 31 -25.46 7.74 -3.09
CA THR A 31 -24.58 8.15 -4.17
C THR A 31 -25.25 9.30 -4.91
N VAL A 32 -24.84 10.53 -4.62
CA VAL A 32 -25.12 11.65 -5.51
C VAL A 32 -24.04 11.61 -6.59
N SER A 33 -24.27 10.87 -7.65
CA SER A 33 -23.48 10.92 -8.86
C SER A 33 -24.09 11.98 -9.77
N ALA A 34 -23.50 13.17 -9.84
CA ALA A 34 -23.78 14.15 -10.88
C ALA A 34 -22.71 14.00 -11.98
N ARG A 35 -23.02 13.19 -12.98
CA ARG A 35 -22.25 13.19 -14.23
C ARG A 35 -22.64 14.43 -15.06
N ALA A 36 -21.73 15.40 -15.12
CA ALA A 36 -21.67 16.37 -16.20
C ALA A 36 -20.21 16.49 -16.60
N GLY A 37 -19.86 16.01 -17.78
CA GLY A 37 -18.54 16.16 -18.33
C GLY A 37 -18.23 17.64 -18.54
N THR A 38 -17.22 18.17 -17.84
CA THR A 38 -16.68 19.50 -18.02
C THR A 38 -15.34 19.43 -18.75
N ALA A 39 -15.13 20.39 -19.66
CA ALA A 39 -13.88 20.56 -20.38
C ALA A 39 -12.71 20.78 -19.41
N PRO A 40 -11.47 20.33 -19.76
CA PRO A 40 -10.30 20.56 -18.92
C PRO A 40 -10.06 22.06 -18.76
N GLY A 41 -10.08 22.54 -17.49
CA GLY A 41 -9.72 23.90 -17.14
C GLY A 41 -10.66 24.65 -16.20
N VAL A 42 -11.77 24.08 -15.75
CA VAL A 42 -12.67 24.74 -14.79
C VAL A 42 -12.15 24.51 -13.36
N MET A 43 -11.76 25.62 -12.69
CA MET A 43 -11.39 25.59 -11.28
C MET A 43 -12.67 25.58 -10.42
N PRO A 44 -12.82 24.68 -9.44
CA PRO A 44 -13.94 24.72 -8.51
C PRO A 44 -14.09 26.06 -7.80
N LEU A 45 -15.32 26.53 -7.62
CA LEU A 45 -15.63 27.80 -6.98
C LEU A 45 -15.02 27.84 -5.57
N GLY A 46 -14.31 28.92 -5.26
CA GLY A 46 -13.68 29.15 -3.96
C GLY A 46 -12.24 28.64 -3.83
N LEU A 47 -11.75 27.82 -4.74
CA LEU A 47 -10.32 27.49 -4.77
C LEU A 47 -9.48 28.69 -5.27
N PRO A 48 -8.28 28.90 -4.71
CA PRO A 48 -7.42 29.99 -5.16
C PRO A 48 -6.95 29.74 -6.60
N ASP A 49 -6.94 30.79 -7.42
CA ASP A 49 -6.22 30.76 -8.69
C ASP A 49 -4.73 30.54 -8.43
N ALA A 50 -4.09 29.74 -9.28
CA ALA A 50 -2.67 29.40 -9.12
C ALA A 50 -1.75 30.64 -9.13
N ARG A 51 -2.15 31.74 -9.84
CA ARG A 51 -1.42 33.00 -9.85
C ARG A 51 -1.65 33.81 -8.58
N ALA A 52 -2.86 33.71 -7.99
CA ALA A 52 -3.22 34.41 -6.77
C ALA A 52 -2.79 33.65 -5.50
N ALA A 53 -2.44 32.38 -5.61
CA ALA A 53 -2.18 31.48 -4.48
C ALA A 53 -1.16 32.05 -3.48
N LYS A 54 -0.06 32.63 -3.97
CA LYS A 54 0.96 33.26 -3.13
C LYS A 54 0.42 34.47 -2.33
N ALA A 55 -0.41 35.28 -2.94
CA ALA A 55 -1.03 36.44 -2.26
C ALA A 55 -2.07 35.99 -1.24
N VAL A 56 -2.89 34.99 -1.58
CA VAL A 56 -3.85 34.37 -0.66
C VAL A 56 -3.14 33.76 0.53
N LEU A 57 -2.09 32.99 0.30
CA LEU A 57 -1.27 32.40 1.36
C LEU A 57 -0.69 33.49 2.27
N SER A 58 -0.06 34.51 1.69
CA SER A 58 0.53 35.62 2.48
C SER A 58 -0.49 36.38 3.33
N ALA A 59 -1.69 36.64 2.81
CA ALA A 59 -2.76 37.28 3.54
C ALA A 59 -3.29 36.41 4.69
N SER A 60 -3.49 35.10 4.43
CA SER A 60 -4.00 34.18 5.45
C SER A 60 -3.01 33.94 6.59
N LEU A 61 -1.70 33.96 6.31
CA LEU A 61 -0.66 33.78 7.33
C LEU A 61 -0.54 34.93 8.32
N LEU A 62 -1.21 36.07 8.08
CA LEU A 62 -1.34 37.15 9.06
C LEU A 62 -2.27 36.78 10.23
N HIS A 63 -3.15 35.80 10.03
CA HIS A 63 -4.18 35.41 10.98
C HIS A 63 -3.97 33.99 11.55
N HIS A 64 -2.95 33.25 11.09
CA HIS A 64 -2.66 31.89 11.52
C HIS A 64 -1.18 31.75 11.84
N HIS A 65 -0.84 30.79 12.69
CA HIS A 65 0.55 30.51 13.10
C HIS A 65 1.08 29.27 12.37
N PRO A 66 1.62 29.43 11.15
CA PRO A 66 2.15 28.29 10.42
C PRO A 66 3.48 27.82 11.02
N GLN A 67 3.71 26.52 10.94
CA GLN A 67 4.96 25.91 11.36
C GLN A 67 5.44 24.92 10.28
N TRP A 68 6.75 24.69 10.25
CA TRP A 68 7.33 23.62 9.48
C TRP A 68 7.78 22.53 10.44
N ILE A 69 7.24 21.32 10.24
CA ILE A 69 7.54 20.17 11.07
C ILE A 69 8.05 19.05 10.18
N ASP A 70 9.17 18.45 10.56
CA ASP A 70 9.72 17.28 9.89
C ASP A 70 9.15 16.02 10.53
N VAL A 71 8.13 15.45 9.88
CA VAL A 71 7.47 14.23 10.35
C VAL A 71 8.37 13.02 10.10
N PRO A 72 8.74 12.24 11.11
CA PRO A 72 9.59 11.08 10.93
C PRO A 72 8.86 9.97 10.17
N MET A 73 9.53 9.39 9.18
CA MET A 73 9.08 8.23 8.42
C MET A 73 10.28 7.31 8.16
N GLY A 74 10.50 6.36 9.06
CA GLY A 74 11.67 5.50 9.03
C GLY A 74 12.97 6.30 9.17
N ALA A 75 13.91 6.08 8.25
CA ALA A 75 15.18 6.82 8.20
C ALA A 75 15.03 8.20 7.52
N SER A 76 13.87 8.49 6.91
CA SER A 76 13.57 9.74 6.23
C SER A 76 12.66 10.63 7.07
N ARG A 77 12.46 11.86 6.59
CA ARG A 77 11.55 12.83 7.19
C ARG A 77 10.72 13.47 6.10
N ILE A 78 9.44 13.68 6.39
CA ILE A 78 8.54 14.39 5.50
C ILE A 78 8.38 15.80 6.02
N ARG A 79 8.94 16.77 5.31
CA ARG A 79 8.77 18.19 5.64
C ARG A 79 7.31 18.57 5.43
N THR A 80 6.67 19.04 6.47
CA THR A 80 5.23 19.29 6.50
C THR A 80 4.96 20.72 6.93
N PHE A 81 4.16 21.43 6.14
CA PHE A 81 3.63 22.73 6.49
C PHE A 81 2.36 22.55 7.31
N VAL A 82 2.32 23.11 8.50
CA VAL A 82 1.24 22.95 9.48
C VAL A 82 0.64 24.29 9.78
N ILE A 83 -0.68 24.37 9.83
CA ILE A 83 -1.44 25.57 10.19
C ILE A 83 -2.39 25.19 11.32
N TYR A 84 -2.30 25.87 12.44
CA TYR A 84 -3.20 25.69 13.56
C TYR A 84 -4.32 26.73 13.50
N PRO A 85 -5.59 26.35 13.67
CA PRO A 85 -6.68 27.32 13.79
C PRO A 85 -6.58 28.05 15.13
N ASP A 86 -7.09 29.28 15.18
CA ASP A 86 -7.19 30.05 16.42
C ASP A 86 -8.41 29.60 17.25
N LEU A 87 -8.37 28.32 17.64
CA LEU A 87 -9.43 27.65 18.42
C LEU A 87 -8.80 26.92 19.60
N SER A 88 -9.53 26.88 20.71
CA SER A 88 -9.12 26.14 21.90
C SER A 88 -9.72 24.72 21.89
N GLY A 89 -8.98 23.75 22.45
CA GLY A 89 -9.42 22.38 22.59
C GLY A 89 -8.70 21.41 21.67
N ARG A 90 -9.16 20.16 21.65
CA ARG A 90 -8.66 19.14 20.74
C ARG A 90 -9.40 19.21 19.42
N LEU A 91 -8.68 19.31 18.32
CA LEU A 91 -9.22 19.56 17.00
C LEU A 91 -8.93 18.39 16.04
N PRO A 92 -9.78 18.15 15.04
CA PRO A 92 -9.50 17.17 14.00
C PRO A 92 -8.33 17.61 13.10
N VAL A 93 -7.67 16.66 12.46
CA VAL A 93 -6.56 16.90 11.55
C VAL A 93 -7.02 16.79 10.10
N ALA A 94 -6.64 17.75 9.25
CA ALA A 94 -6.82 17.66 7.80
C ALA A 94 -5.48 17.60 7.08
N VAL A 95 -5.26 16.57 6.27
CA VAL A 95 -4.10 16.46 5.39
C VAL A 95 -4.51 16.90 3.99
N VAL A 96 -3.84 17.89 3.44
CA VAL A 96 -4.11 18.40 2.08
C VAL A 96 -2.95 18.02 1.17
N THR A 97 -3.24 17.35 0.06
CA THR A 97 -2.24 16.93 -0.93
C THR A 97 -2.64 17.34 -2.34
N ASP A 98 -1.66 17.73 -3.14
CA ASP A 98 -1.80 17.99 -4.57
C ASP A 98 -0.94 16.97 -5.32
N GLN A 99 -1.58 16.07 -6.05
CA GLN A 99 -0.91 15.00 -6.78
C GLN A 99 -0.17 15.46 -8.05
N ASN A 100 -0.31 16.73 -8.43
CA ASN A 100 0.38 17.27 -9.60
C ASN A 100 1.53 18.22 -9.26
N GLN A 101 1.45 18.94 -8.14
CA GLN A 101 2.40 19.99 -7.78
C GLN A 101 3.00 19.82 -6.39
N ALA A 102 2.67 18.73 -5.67
CA ALA A 102 3.16 18.45 -4.33
C ALA A 102 3.01 19.66 -3.38
N MET A 103 4.09 20.08 -2.70
CA MET A 103 4.14 21.20 -1.79
C MET A 103 4.27 22.54 -2.55
N SER A 104 3.20 23.00 -3.19
CA SER A 104 3.14 24.28 -3.88
C SER A 104 2.58 25.41 -3.00
N ASP A 105 2.76 26.67 -3.41
CA ASP A 105 2.06 27.81 -2.79
C ASP A 105 0.54 27.62 -2.86
N TRP A 106 0.06 26.97 -3.92
CA TRP A 106 -1.35 26.67 -4.11
C TRP A 106 -1.86 25.68 -3.07
N ALA A 107 -1.17 24.55 -2.87
CA ALA A 107 -1.56 23.56 -1.86
C ALA A 107 -1.58 24.14 -0.45
N ARG A 108 -0.62 25.02 -0.12
CA ARG A 108 -0.57 25.74 1.16
C ARG A 108 -1.72 26.75 1.29
N ALA A 109 -2.05 27.48 0.21
CA ALA A 109 -3.19 28.41 0.20
C ALA A 109 -4.53 27.68 0.38
N VAL A 110 -4.70 26.50 -0.22
CA VAL A 110 -5.85 25.63 0.04
C VAL A 110 -5.88 25.20 1.51
N GLY A 111 -4.73 24.83 2.07
CA GLY A 111 -4.61 24.52 3.50
C GLY A 111 -5.10 25.64 4.41
N THR A 112 -4.90 26.90 4.04
CA THR A 112 -5.43 28.06 4.82
C THR A 112 -6.95 28.18 4.75
N GLN A 113 -7.61 27.64 3.75
CA GLN A 113 -9.08 27.58 3.71
C GLN A 113 -9.60 26.46 4.62
N VAL A 114 -8.91 25.31 4.62
CA VAL A 114 -9.29 24.16 5.45
C VAL A 114 -9.12 24.43 6.95
N VAL A 115 -8.10 25.21 7.34
CA VAL A 115 -7.91 25.60 8.75
C VAL A 115 -9.08 26.45 9.27
N ASN A 116 -9.73 27.25 8.41
CA ASN A 116 -10.91 28.02 8.77
C ASN A 116 -12.13 27.16 9.11
N GLU A 117 -12.16 25.90 8.65
CA GLU A 117 -13.19 24.92 9.01
C GLU A 117 -12.91 24.22 10.37
N GLY A 118 -11.89 24.66 11.11
CA GLY A 118 -11.61 24.19 12.45
C GLY A 118 -10.67 22.98 12.54
N PHE A 119 -9.88 22.72 11.50
CA PHE A 119 -8.91 21.61 11.47
C PHE A 119 -7.48 22.08 11.76
N ILE A 120 -6.71 21.28 12.48
CA ILE A 120 -5.24 21.34 12.36
C ILE A 120 -4.92 20.89 10.94
N THR A 121 -4.51 21.84 10.10
CA THR A 121 -4.30 21.55 8.67
C THR A 121 -2.83 21.31 8.39
N VAL A 122 -2.52 20.22 7.72
CA VAL A 122 -1.16 19.82 7.39
C VAL A 122 -1.02 19.56 5.89
N VAL A 123 0.02 20.11 5.30
CA VAL A 123 0.34 19.98 3.88
C VAL A 123 1.73 19.36 3.78
N PRO A 124 1.83 18.05 3.49
CA PRO A 124 3.11 17.37 3.42
C PRO A 124 3.84 17.66 2.10
N ASP A 125 5.15 17.83 2.17
CA ASP A 125 6.01 17.73 1.00
C ASP A 125 6.26 16.25 0.66
N LEU A 126 5.42 15.72 -0.21
CA LEU A 126 5.47 14.31 -0.63
C LEU A 126 6.79 13.92 -1.31
N LEU A 127 7.56 14.90 -1.81
CA LEU A 127 8.85 14.68 -2.44
C LEU A 127 10.04 14.91 -1.48
N SER A 128 9.80 15.09 -0.18
CA SER A 128 10.86 15.22 0.82
C SER A 128 11.90 14.10 0.73
N GLY A 129 13.16 14.48 0.61
CA GLY A 129 14.29 13.55 0.51
C GLY A 129 14.48 12.93 -0.88
N LEU A 130 13.60 13.20 -1.84
CA LEU A 130 13.63 12.58 -3.19
C LEU A 130 14.06 13.56 -4.29
N GLY A 131 14.11 14.82 -3.98
CA GLY A 131 14.57 15.85 -4.90
C GLY A 131 16.10 15.88 -5.04
N PRO A 132 16.62 16.69 -5.96
CA PRO A 132 18.05 16.92 -6.11
C PRO A 132 18.76 17.18 -4.78
N ASN A 133 19.90 16.55 -4.57
CA ASN A 133 20.70 16.63 -3.33
C ASN A 133 19.94 16.24 -2.05
N GLY A 134 18.92 15.40 -2.15
CA GLY A 134 18.10 15.00 -1.01
C GLY A 134 17.09 16.06 -0.56
N GLY A 135 16.79 17.04 -1.42
CA GLY A 135 15.80 18.09 -1.17
C GLY A 135 14.34 17.58 -1.33
N GLY A 136 13.40 18.50 -1.15
CA GLY A 136 11.97 18.29 -1.38
C GLY A 136 11.50 18.94 -2.68
N THR A 137 10.21 19.26 -2.74
CA THR A 137 9.54 19.87 -3.91
C THR A 137 10.29 21.13 -4.42
N ASP A 138 10.77 21.98 -3.52
CA ASP A 138 11.45 23.23 -3.87
C ASP A 138 12.82 23.02 -4.56
N SER A 139 13.37 21.80 -4.51
CA SER A 139 14.66 21.49 -5.14
C SER A 139 14.54 21.10 -6.61
N PHE A 140 13.36 20.90 -7.12
CA PHE A 140 13.11 20.62 -8.54
C PHE A 140 13.10 21.91 -9.36
N GLY A 141 13.72 21.88 -10.54
CA GLY A 141 13.92 23.06 -11.37
C GLY A 141 12.67 23.52 -12.14
N SER A 142 11.63 22.69 -12.24
CA SER A 142 10.38 23.02 -12.96
C SER A 142 9.19 22.26 -12.38
N ARG A 143 7.98 22.69 -12.74
CA ARG A 143 6.72 22.01 -12.39
C ARG A 143 6.61 20.63 -13.03
N GLU A 144 7.10 20.49 -14.24
CA GLU A 144 7.14 19.23 -14.97
C GLU A 144 8.04 18.23 -14.24
N ALA A 145 9.19 18.67 -13.74
CA ALA A 145 10.08 17.82 -12.95
C ALA A 145 9.47 17.40 -11.61
N VAL A 146 8.66 18.26 -10.97
CA VAL A 146 7.87 17.92 -9.78
C VAL A 146 6.83 16.86 -10.12
N ALA A 147 6.06 17.06 -11.19
CA ALA A 147 5.04 16.10 -11.63
C ALA A 147 5.67 14.73 -11.97
N GLU A 148 6.78 14.72 -12.69
CA GLU A 148 7.55 13.49 -12.93
C GLU A 148 8.05 12.85 -11.62
N GLY A 149 8.45 13.65 -10.64
CA GLY A 149 8.85 13.20 -9.31
C GLY A 149 7.71 12.47 -8.59
N LEU A 150 6.50 13.03 -8.64
CA LEU A 150 5.29 12.42 -8.06
C LEU A 150 4.88 11.15 -8.80
N ILE A 151 4.95 11.15 -10.14
CA ILE A 151 4.69 9.94 -10.95
C ILE A 151 5.70 8.83 -10.58
N ARG A 152 6.98 9.17 -10.45
CA ARG A 152 8.01 8.19 -10.02
C ARG A 152 7.80 7.70 -8.60
N LEU A 153 7.27 8.53 -7.71
CA LEU A 153 6.93 8.14 -6.34
C LEU A 153 5.82 7.09 -6.35
N GLY A 154 4.83 7.25 -7.23
CA GLY A 154 3.70 6.35 -7.39
C GLY A 154 2.64 6.51 -6.31
N THR A 155 1.41 6.14 -6.66
CA THR A 155 0.22 6.33 -5.82
C THR A 155 0.36 5.69 -4.44
N HIS A 156 0.93 4.50 -4.40
CA HIS A 156 1.10 3.77 -3.14
C HIS A 156 2.01 4.52 -2.14
N GLU A 157 3.17 5.01 -2.57
CA GLU A 157 4.09 5.74 -1.69
C GLU A 157 3.51 7.11 -1.31
N ILE A 158 2.75 7.76 -2.20
CA ILE A 158 1.98 8.97 -1.89
C ILE A 158 1.00 8.69 -0.74
N GLU A 159 0.23 7.62 -0.82
CA GLU A 159 -0.69 7.20 0.26
C GLU A 159 0.05 6.94 1.57
N LEU A 160 1.20 6.27 1.53
CA LEU A 160 2.01 5.99 2.71
C LEU A 160 2.50 7.26 3.40
N ARG A 161 3.04 8.20 2.62
CA ARG A 161 3.52 9.48 3.12
C ARG A 161 2.39 10.32 3.70
N THR A 162 1.25 10.37 3.00
CA THR A 162 0.04 11.04 3.45
C THR A 162 -0.45 10.45 4.77
N ARG A 163 -0.49 9.13 4.88
CA ARG A 163 -0.89 8.42 6.09
C ARG A 163 0.08 8.67 7.24
N ALA A 164 1.39 8.59 7.02
CA ALA A 164 2.40 8.83 8.05
C ALA A 164 2.24 10.24 8.66
N VAL A 165 1.99 11.25 7.81
CA VAL A 165 1.75 12.62 8.28
C VAL A 165 0.43 12.72 9.03
N ARG A 166 -0.65 12.13 8.50
CA ARG A 166 -1.94 12.07 9.18
C ARG A 166 -1.83 11.49 10.58
N ASP A 167 -1.23 10.31 10.69
CA ASP A 167 -1.14 9.55 11.94
C ASP A 167 -0.25 10.26 12.97
N TYR A 168 0.83 10.89 12.51
CA TYR A 168 1.67 11.71 13.38
C TYR A 168 0.88 12.85 14.02
N PHE A 169 0.10 13.62 13.25
CA PHE A 169 -0.66 14.74 13.78
C PHE A 169 -1.92 14.32 14.51
N ALA A 170 -2.60 13.27 14.10
CA ALA A 170 -3.73 12.71 14.82
C ALA A 170 -3.32 12.21 16.22
N GLY A 171 -2.07 11.76 16.39
CA GLY A 171 -1.49 11.36 17.68
C GLY A 171 -0.98 12.51 18.55
N GLN A 172 -1.01 13.78 18.10
CA GLN A 172 -0.54 14.92 18.91
C GLN A 172 -1.55 15.32 20.00
N PRO A 173 -1.10 15.88 21.14
CA PRO A 173 -1.97 16.26 22.25
C PRO A 173 -3.08 17.26 21.86
N GLY A 174 -2.85 18.09 20.84
CA GLY A 174 -3.84 19.05 20.32
C GLY A 174 -4.90 18.44 19.39
N SER A 175 -4.77 17.15 19.02
CA SER A 175 -5.72 16.47 18.16
C SER A 175 -6.78 15.70 18.97
N ASN A 176 -8.01 15.63 18.42
CA ASN A 176 -9.08 14.77 18.95
C ASN A 176 -9.03 13.33 18.38
N GLY A 177 -8.07 13.03 17.50
CA GLY A 177 -7.91 11.75 16.82
C GLY A 177 -8.69 11.58 15.53
N ASP A 178 -9.62 12.49 15.22
CA ASP A 178 -10.33 12.51 13.94
C ASP A 178 -9.43 13.07 12.84
N SER A 179 -9.53 12.54 11.65
CA SER A 179 -8.72 13.02 10.54
C SER A 179 -9.44 12.94 9.20
N VAL A 180 -9.05 13.84 8.31
CA VAL A 180 -9.50 13.88 6.92
C VAL A 180 -8.26 14.03 6.02
N ALA A 181 -8.21 13.28 4.94
CA ALA A 181 -7.23 13.50 3.87
C ALA A 181 -7.97 14.01 2.63
N ILE A 182 -7.51 15.13 2.08
CA ILE A 182 -8.05 15.78 0.89
C ILE A 182 -6.97 15.71 -0.17
N SER A 183 -7.23 14.98 -1.24
CA SER A 183 -6.31 14.81 -2.36
C SER A 183 -6.87 15.44 -3.62
N PHE A 184 -6.13 16.34 -4.23
CA PHE A 184 -6.46 16.93 -5.52
C PHE A 184 -5.80 16.12 -6.63
N ASN A 185 -6.61 15.43 -7.42
CA ASN A 185 -6.17 14.66 -8.58
C ASN A 185 -6.66 15.30 -9.88
N TRP A 186 -5.94 16.32 -10.33
CA TRP A 186 -6.31 17.08 -11.53
C TRP A 186 -6.22 16.26 -12.83
N GLY A 187 -5.34 15.24 -12.85
CA GLY A 187 -5.16 14.36 -14.01
C GLY A 187 -6.37 13.47 -14.26
N GLU A 188 -7.07 13.09 -13.20
CA GLU A 188 -8.29 12.27 -13.24
C GLU A 188 -9.57 13.10 -13.08
N GLY A 189 -9.43 14.40 -12.80
CA GLY A 189 -10.55 15.35 -12.74
C GLY A 189 -11.42 15.23 -11.48
N HIS A 190 -10.83 14.87 -10.33
CA HIS A 190 -11.59 14.75 -9.08
C HIS A 190 -10.82 15.23 -7.84
N ILE A 191 -11.59 15.46 -6.77
CA ILE A 191 -11.11 15.72 -5.41
C ILE A 191 -11.55 14.55 -4.54
N ASP A 192 -10.60 13.81 -3.97
CA ASP A 192 -10.86 12.73 -3.03
C ASP A 192 -10.81 13.25 -1.60
N THR A 193 -11.82 12.93 -0.80
CA THR A 193 -11.89 13.27 0.61
C THR A 193 -12.08 12.00 1.42
N ALA A 194 -11.00 11.54 2.04
CA ALA A 194 -11.01 10.37 2.91
C ALA A 194 -11.20 10.79 4.37
N ILE A 195 -12.33 10.43 4.96
CA ILE A 195 -12.69 10.73 6.36
C ILE A 195 -12.35 9.51 7.22
N SER A 196 -11.67 9.75 8.32
CA SER A 196 -11.37 8.74 9.34
C SER A 196 -11.68 9.30 10.72
N THR A 197 -12.85 8.95 11.22
CA THR A 197 -13.28 9.26 12.61
C THR A 197 -13.50 7.94 13.35
N PRO A 198 -13.65 7.96 14.68
CA PRO A 198 -13.98 6.77 15.46
C PRO A 198 -15.24 6.03 14.99
N THR A 199 -16.21 6.76 14.45
CA THR A 199 -17.52 6.21 14.08
C THR A 199 -17.73 6.07 12.58
N GLN A 200 -16.83 6.65 11.77
CA GLN A 200 -17.02 6.71 10.33
C GLN A 200 -15.68 6.67 9.59
N ARG A 201 -15.58 5.75 8.64
CA ARG A 201 -14.53 5.75 7.62
C ARG A 201 -15.19 5.72 6.26
N ARG A 202 -14.96 6.71 5.43
CA ARG A 202 -15.49 6.78 4.07
C ARG A 202 -14.59 7.62 3.19
N VAL A 203 -14.62 7.32 1.91
CA VAL A 203 -14.07 8.19 0.86
C VAL A 203 -15.23 8.81 0.10
N VAL A 204 -15.19 10.10 -0.09
CA VAL A 204 -16.14 10.85 -0.93
C VAL A 204 -15.32 11.47 -2.06
N GLN A 205 -15.75 11.22 -3.28
CA GLN A 205 -15.11 11.76 -4.47
C GLN A 205 -16.03 12.81 -5.09
N PHE A 206 -15.48 13.96 -5.40
CA PHE A 206 -16.17 15.02 -6.10
C PHE A 206 -15.51 15.24 -7.46
N ASP A 207 -16.25 15.10 -8.56
CA ASP A 207 -15.78 15.51 -9.87
C ASP A 207 -15.44 17.01 -9.84
N VAL A 208 -14.36 17.43 -10.51
CA VAL A 208 -13.95 18.83 -10.56
C VAL A 208 -15.02 19.65 -11.30
N THR A 209 -15.86 20.31 -10.54
CA THR A 209 -16.94 21.19 -10.97
C THR A 209 -16.86 22.51 -10.21
N GLU A 210 -17.60 23.53 -10.61
CA GLU A 210 -17.67 24.82 -9.89
C GLU A 210 -18.01 24.66 -8.39
N HIS A 211 -18.76 23.62 -8.03
CA HIS A 211 -19.23 23.39 -6.66
C HIS A 211 -18.43 22.34 -5.88
N ALA A 212 -17.48 21.65 -6.53
CA ALA A 212 -16.74 20.54 -5.89
C ALA A 212 -16.05 20.97 -4.59
N TRP A 213 -15.39 22.13 -4.58
CA TRP A 213 -14.72 22.62 -3.41
C TRP A 213 -15.71 23.05 -2.31
N HIS A 214 -16.79 23.71 -2.66
CA HIS A 214 -17.84 24.07 -1.71
C HIS A 214 -18.45 22.83 -1.05
N ASN A 215 -18.70 21.77 -1.82
CA ASN A 215 -19.19 20.51 -1.29
C ASN A 215 -18.16 19.83 -0.37
N THR A 216 -16.88 19.92 -0.70
CA THR A 216 -15.79 19.44 0.17
C THR A 216 -15.78 20.21 1.50
N LEU A 217 -15.83 21.54 1.49
CA LEU A 217 -15.87 22.35 2.72
C LEU A 217 -17.13 22.06 3.56
N ALA A 218 -18.30 21.93 2.93
CA ALA A 218 -19.53 21.55 3.63
C ALA A 218 -19.43 20.17 4.30
N LEU A 219 -18.74 19.23 3.66
CA LEU A 219 -18.45 17.92 4.25
C LEU A 219 -17.51 18.04 5.46
N LEU A 220 -16.47 18.88 5.37
CA LEU A 220 -15.53 19.14 6.46
C LEU A 220 -16.22 19.77 7.67
N ALA A 221 -17.08 20.76 7.45
CA ALA A 221 -17.84 21.42 8.53
C ALA A 221 -18.66 20.40 9.34
N ASN A 222 -19.19 19.36 8.72
CA ASN A 222 -19.90 18.27 9.41
C ASN A 222 -18.97 17.36 10.24
N VAL A 223 -17.70 17.27 9.88
CA VAL A 223 -16.70 16.48 10.63
C VAL A 223 -16.16 17.27 11.82
N ALA A 224 -15.97 18.59 11.66
CA ALA A 224 -15.44 19.47 12.70
C ALA A 224 -16.47 19.79 13.80
N SER A 225 -17.77 19.78 13.48
CA SER A 225 -18.83 20.03 14.45
C SER A 225 -19.02 18.84 15.37
N PRO A 226 -18.97 18.98 16.70
CA PRO A 226 -19.32 17.89 17.60
C PRO A 226 -20.81 17.59 17.42
N ALA A 227 -21.14 16.47 16.81
CA ALA A 227 -22.50 15.98 16.75
C ALA A 227 -23.04 15.82 18.17
N ALA A 228 -24.19 16.42 18.45
CA ALA A 228 -24.92 16.24 19.70
C ALA A 228 -25.05 14.74 19.96
N SER A 229 -24.59 14.30 21.11
CA SER A 229 -24.49 12.93 21.55
C SER A 229 -25.79 12.15 21.42
N ALA A 230 -25.85 11.21 20.48
CA ALA A 230 -26.76 10.09 20.52
C ALA A 230 -26.20 9.01 21.47
N PRO A 231 -27.05 8.25 22.19
CA PRO A 231 -26.56 7.27 23.19
C PRO A 231 -25.77 6.17 22.50
N GLN A 232 -24.57 5.93 22.99
CA GLN A 232 -23.63 4.93 22.51
C GLN A 232 -24.11 3.53 22.85
N SER A 233 -24.26 2.66 21.86
CA SER A 233 -24.27 1.22 22.08
C SER A 233 -22.83 0.71 22.20
N ASP A 234 -22.54 0.09 23.34
CA ASP A 234 -21.24 -0.45 23.74
C ASP A 234 -20.90 -1.74 22.98
N THR A 235 -20.38 -1.66 21.75
CA THR A 235 -19.80 -2.82 21.04
C THR A 235 -18.58 -2.49 20.17
N ALA A 236 -17.76 -1.54 20.60
CA ALA A 236 -16.46 -1.28 19.99
C ALA A 236 -15.36 -1.73 20.95
N GLY A 237 -14.47 -2.60 20.46
CA GLY A 237 -13.25 -2.99 21.20
C GLY A 237 -12.42 -1.79 21.65
N PRO A 238 -11.45 -1.98 22.56
CA PRO A 238 -10.77 -0.90 23.27
C PRO A 238 -10.08 0.05 22.29
N ARG A 239 -10.70 1.22 22.08
CA ARG A 239 -10.06 2.33 21.38
C ARG A 239 -9.10 3.00 22.35
N LEU A 240 -7.88 3.27 21.88
CA LEU A 240 -6.88 4.04 22.62
C LEU A 240 -7.37 5.50 22.77
N LYS A 241 -8.36 5.72 23.65
CA LYS A 241 -8.81 7.06 24.08
C LYS A 241 -8.04 7.56 25.31
N ASP A 242 -7.18 6.73 25.86
CA ASP A 242 -6.43 6.98 27.08
C ASP A 242 -4.98 7.35 26.69
N GLU A 243 -4.50 8.49 27.14
CA GLU A 243 -3.11 8.94 26.96
C GLU A 243 -2.10 7.89 27.46
N ALA A 244 -2.45 7.17 28.54
CA ALA A 244 -1.66 6.07 29.04
C ALA A 244 -1.58 4.92 28.04
N ALA A 245 -2.67 4.60 27.34
CA ALA A 245 -2.71 3.56 26.32
C ALA A 245 -1.94 3.96 25.04
N LEU A 246 -2.01 5.23 24.62
CA LEU A 246 -1.19 5.76 23.50
C LEU A 246 0.30 5.74 23.86
N THR A 247 0.64 6.15 25.06
CA THR A 247 2.02 6.12 25.57
C THR A 247 2.54 4.67 25.64
N ALA A 248 1.71 3.73 26.12
CA ALA A 248 2.06 2.32 26.16
C ALA A 248 2.21 1.71 24.76
N SER A 249 1.35 2.08 23.80
CA SER A 249 1.45 1.67 22.40
C SER A 249 2.77 2.15 21.78
N ALA A 250 3.08 3.43 21.91
CA ALA A 250 4.33 4.01 21.43
C ALA A 250 5.57 3.41 22.10
N ALA A 251 5.47 3.01 23.37
CA ALA A 251 6.54 2.33 24.08
C ALA A 251 6.75 0.91 23.56
N ARG A 252 5.67 0.15 23.30
CA ARG A 252 5.74 -1.18 22.69
C ARG A 252 6.36 -1.13 21.30
N GLU A 253 5.92 -0.19 20.48
CA GLU A 253 6.46 -0.01 19.12
C GLU A 253 7.96 0.31 19.15
N ARG A 254 8.40 1.26 19.99
CA ARG A 254 9.83 1.56 20.16
C ARG A 254 10.65 0.37 20.64
N ALA A 255 10.11 -0.40 21.59
CA ALA A 255 10.78 -1.60 22.07
C ALA A 255 10.90 -2.66 20.96
N ALA A 256 9.86 -2.83 20.14
CA ALA A 256 9.86 -3.73 19.01
C ALA A 256 10.86 -3.30 17.93
N GLN A 257 10.95 -2.01 17.61
CA GLN A 257 11.95 -1.47 16.67
C GLN A 257 13.37 -1.69 17.18
N GLN A 258 13.63 -1.49 18.48
CA GLN A 258 14.93 -1.77 19.10
C GLN A 258 15.27 -3.26 19.06
N GLU A 259 14.28 -4.12 19.21
CA GLU A 259 14.48 -5.56 19.10
C GLU A 259 14.77 -5.99 17.67
N ILE A 260 14.03 -5.46 16.68
CA ILE A 260 14.31 -5.68 15.25
C ILE A 260 15.74 -5.27 14.90
N ALA A 261 16.20 -4.12 15.40
CA ALA A 261 17.56 -3.62 15.13
C ALA A 261 18.68 -4.54 15.65
N LYS A 262 18.40 -5.39 16.64
CA LYS A 262 19.36 -6.37 17.20
C LYS A 262 19.33 -7.71 16.47
N ARG A 263 18.34 -7.96 15.61
CA ARG A 263 18.08 -9.26 14.98
C ARG A 263 18.39 -9.21 13.49
N ASP A 264 19.18 -10.16 13.05
CA ASP A 264 19.52 -10.35 11.64
C ASP A 264 18.53 -11.23 10.87
N ASP A 265 17.57 -11.84 11.58
CA ASP A 265 16.61 -12.82 11.06
C ASP A 265 15.21 -12.25 10.79
N ILE A 266 15.00 -10.94 11.03
CA ILE A 266 13.77 -10.22 10.71
C ILE A 266 13.98 -9.45 9.39
N PRO A 267 12.96 -9.40 8.50
CA PRO A 267 13.05 -8.56 7.30
C PRO A 267 13.29 -7.10 7.67
N PRO A 268 14.16 -6.39 6.95
CA PRO A 268 14.33 -4.95 7.17
C PRO A 268 13.09 -4.18 6.71
N SER A 269 12.90 -2.96 7.22
CA SER A 269 11.95 -2.02 6.61
C SER A 269 12.35 -1.71 5.16
N SER A 270 11.39 -1.42 4.29
CA SER A 270 11.67 -1.00 2.91
C SER A 270 12.47 0.31 2.84
N LEU A 271 12.42 1.12 3.89
CA LEU A 271 13.12 2.40 3.99
C LEU A 271 14.52 2.30 4.64
N SER A 272 14.94 1.14 5.14
CA SER A 272 16.20 0.97 5.88
C SER A 272 17.40 0.53 5.01
N GLY A 273 17.33 0.74 3.69
CA GLY A 273 18.38 0.33 2.75
C GLY A 273 18.48 -1.19 2.57
N PRO A 274 17.35 -1.87 2.26
CA PRO A 274 17.30 -3.34 2.19
C PRO A 274 18.23 -3.94 1.12
N GLY A 275 18.58 -3.19 0.09
CA GLY A 275 19.51 -3.63 -0.96
C GLY A 275 20.86 -4.04 -0.39
N LYS A 276 21.40 -3.28 0.56
CA LYS A 276 22.66 -3.64 1.23
C LYS A 276 22.57 -4.97 1.97
N VAL A 277 21.43 -5.25 2.62
CA VAL A 277 21.19 -6.50 3.33
C VAL A 277 21.21 -7.68 2.35
N ALA A 278 20.56 -7.54 1.20
CA ALA A 278 20.53 -8.57 0.17
C ALA A 278 21.89 -8.79 -0.49
N ASP A 279 22.60 -7.71 -0.82
CA ASP A 279 23.89 -7.76 -1.53
C ASP A 279 25.04 -8.27 -0.64
N GLN A 280 25.00 -8.00 0.68
CA GLN A 280 25.98 -8.46 1.65
C GLN A 280 25.68 -9.86 2.22
N SER A 281 24.60 -10.49 1.80
CA SER A 281 24.24 -11.81 2.29
C SER A 281 25.28 -12.88 1.89
N PRO A 282 25.77 -13.67 2.84
CA PRO A 282 26.69 -14.78 2.53
C PRO A 282 26.04 -15.92 1.74
N ARG A 283 24.70 -15.90 1.58
CA ARG A 283 23.92 -16.89 0.83
C ARG A 283 23.90 -16.65 -0.68
N HIS A 284 24.35 -15.46 -1.13
CA HIS A 284 24.55 -15.12 -2.54
C HIS A 284 23.39 -15.52 -3.46
N GLY A 285 22.20 -14.97 -3.22
CA GLY A 285 21.05 -15.18 -4.10
C GLY A 285 21.34 -14.76 -5.54
N ARG A 286 20.66 -15.38 -6.50
CA ARG A 286 20.89 -15.17 -7.93
C ARG A 286 19.61 -15.02 -8.72
N TRP A 287 19.65 -14.16 -9.72
CA TRP A 287 18.61 -14.11 -10.76
C TRP A 287 18.82 -15.20 -11.78
N ILE A 288 17.75 -15.90 -12.11
CA ILE A 288 17.69 -16.89 -13.19
C ILE A 288 16.45 -16.67 -14.02
N ASP A 289 16.46 -17.17 -15.25
CA ASP A 289 15.31 -17.13 -16.14
C ASP A 289 14.80 -18.55 -16.35
N ILE A 290 13.58 -18.84 -15.89
CA ILE A 290 12.95 -20.15 -15.97
C ILE A 290 11.94 -20.13 -17.12
N PRO A 291 12.04 -21.05 -18.11
CA PRO A 291 11.03 -21.12 -19.17
C PRO A 291 9.67 -21.54 -18.59
N ALA A 292 8.63 -20.80 -18.92
CA ALA A 292 7.25 -21.08 -18.55
C ALA A 292 6.34 -20.99 -19.77
N THR A 293 5.38 -21.92 -19.88
CA THR A 293 4.36 -21.90 -20.93
C THR A 293 3.06 -21.39 -20.35
N LEU A 294 2.56 -20.30 -20.90
CA LEU A 294 1.33 -19.62 -20.53
C LEU A 294 0.28 -19.74 -21.64
N SER A 295 -0.93 -19.30 -21.36
CA SER A 295 -2.00 -19.27 -22.36
C SER A 295 -1.66 -18.33 -23.55
N THR A 296 -0.82 -17.34 -23.31
CA THR A 296 -0.35 -16.35 -24.30
C THR A 296 0.95 -16.72 -25.02
N GLY A 297 1.53 -17.87 -24.71
CA GLY A 297 2.80 -18.34 -25.26
C GLY A 297 3.89 -18.59 -24.22
N SER A 298 5.10 -18.88 -24.69
CA SER A 298 6.25 -19.12 -23.82
C SER A 298 6.88 -17.81 -23.36
N VAL A 299 7.26 -17.76 -22.08
CA VAL A 299 7.95 -16.62 -21.46
C VAL A 299 9.17 -17.12 -20.68
N MET A 300 10.21 -16.29 -20.60
CA MET A 300 11.32 -16.50 -19.66
C MET A 300 10.98 -15.78 -18.35
N MET A 301 10.61 -16.56 -17.34
CA MET A 301 10.20 -16.04 -16.03
C MET A 301 11.43 -15.68 -15.21
N ARG A 302 11.69 -14.39 -15.05
CA ARG A 302 12.74 -13.86 -14.18
C ARG A 302 12.46 -14.27 -12.74
N THR A 303 13.42 -14.90 -12.09
CA THR A 303 13.21 -15.52 -10.78
C THR A 303 14.42 -15.30 -9.89
N TRP A 304 14.22 -14.82 -8.67
CA TRP A 304 15.26 -14.77 -7.65
C TRP A 304 15.29 -16.10 -6.91
N VAL A 305 16.47 -16.71 -6.83
CA VAL A 305 16.69 -17.96 -6.09
C VAL A 305 17.78 -17.76 -5.07
N ILE A 306 17.51 -18.16 -3.83
CA ILE A 306 18.48 -18.14 -2.74
C ILE A 306 18.34 -19.41 -1.91
N GLU A 307 19.48 -20.00 -1.53
CA GLU A 307 19.56 -21.24 -0.78
C GLU A 307 20.14 -21.00 0.61
N PRO A 308 19.72 -21.75 1.63
CA PRO A 308 20.32 -21.65 2.96
C PRO A 308 21.78 -22.11 2.92
N LEU A 309 22.59 -21.63 3.89
CA LEU A 309 23.95 -22.14 4.07
C LEU A 309 23.95 -23.60 4.53
N GLY A 310 25.09 -24.27 4.38
CA GLY A 310 25.25 -25.68 4.75
C GLY A 310 24.84 -26.65 3.64
N ASN A 311 24.77 -27.94 3.96
CA ASN A 311 24.53 -29.03 3.00
C ASN A 311 23.23 -29.81 3.26
N ASP A 312 22.48 -29.43 4.29
CA ASP A 312 21.24 -30.14 4.64
C ASP A 312 20.17 -29.95 3.57
N ARG A 313 19.29 -30.94 3.44
CA ARG A 313 18.12 -30.83 2.58
C ARG A 313 17.11 -29.88 3.22
N ALA A 314 16.48 -29.04 2.41
CA ALA A 314 15.63 -27.97 2.84
C ALA A 314 14.28 -27.95 2.13
N GLY A 315 13.23 -27.52 2.82
CA GLY A 315 11.93 -27.23 2.21
C GLY A 315 12.03 -26.03 1.27
N VAL A 316 11.21 -26.02 0.22
CA VAL A 316 11.13 -24.92 -0.74
C VAL A 316 10.02 -23.96 -0.35
N VAL A 317 10.30 -22.66 -0.32
CA VAL A 317 9.30 -21.61 -0.13
C VAL A 317 9.22 -20.74 -1.39
N VAL A 318 8.06 -20.76 -2.04
CA VAL A 318 7.76 -19.81 -3.11
C VAL A 318 7.30 -18.49 -2.48
N VAL A 319 7.93 -17.40 -2.87
CA VAL A 319 7.63 -16.05 -2.34
C VAL A 319 6.95 -15.21 -3.41
N ILE A 320 5.75 -14.71 -3.12
CA ILE A 320 4.94 -13.92 -4.06
C ILE A 320 5.01 -12.45 -3.66
N HIS A 321 5.46 -11.62 -4.60
CA HIS A 321 5.53 -10.17 -4.42
C HIS A 321 4.13 -9.51 -4.32
N PRO A 322 4.01 -8.29 -3.76
CA PRO A 322 2.75 -7.55 -3.70
C PRO A 322 2.31 -7.02 -5.08
N GLY A 323 1.17 -6.31 -5.11
CA GLY A 323 0.59 -5.74 -6.32
C GLY A 323 1.51 -4.80 -7.12
N PRO A 324 2.28 -3.91 -6.48
CA PRO A 324 3.27 -3.09 -7.17
C PRO A 324 4.47 -3.87 -7.77
N GLY A 325 4.50 -5.19 -7.61
CA GLY A 325 5.55 -6.03 -8.17
C GLY A 325 6.71 -6.28 -7.21
N MET A 326 7.88 -6.59 -7.78
CA MET A 326 9.08 -6.92 -7.02
C MET A 326 9.70 -5.73 -6.31
N ASP A 327 9.58 -4.53 -6.86
CA ASP A 327 10.17 -3.30 -6.33
C ASP A 327 9.14 -2.49 -5.55
N ILE A 328 9.12 -2.69 -4.22
CA ILE A 328 8.27 -1.93 -3.31
C ILE A 328 8.94 -0.61 -3.00
N GLY A 329 8.27 0.49 -3.28
CA GLY A 329 8.73 1.83 -2.92
C GLY A 329 9.28 2.63 -4.08
N GLY A 330 8.90 2.32 -5.31
CA GLY A 330 9.21 3.23 -6.38
C GLY A 330 9.42 2.65 -7.77
N THR A 331 10.19 3.37 -8.53
CA THR A 331 10.56 3.00 -9.90
C THR A 331 11.47 1.77 -9.88
N PRO A 332 11.18 0.75 -10.69
CA PRO A 332 12.08 -0.39 -10.84
C PRO A 332 13.50 0.05 -11.23
N LYS A 333 14.50 -0.51 -10.56
CA LYS A 333 15.89 -0.18 -10.82
C LYS A 333 16.48 -1.16 -11.83
N LYS A 334 17.15 -0.64 -12.85
CA LYS A 334 17.88 -1.48 -13.82
C LYS A 334 18.98 -2.27 -13.12
N GLY A 335 18.96 -3.59 -13.31
CA GLY A 335 20.07 -4.47 -12.95
C GLY A 335 20.21 -4.79 -11.47
N GLY A 336 19.26 -4.42 -10.62
CA GLY A 336 19.38 -4.64 -9.19
C GLY A 336 18.14 -4.38 -8.37
N GLY A 337 17.01 -4.12 -9.00
CA GLY A 337 15.75 -3.84 -8.34
C GLY A 337 15.27 -4.96 -7.42
N ALA A 338 14.11 -4.76 -6.81
CA ALA A 338 13.51 -5.68 -5.84
C ALA A 338 14.25 -5.77 -4.49
N ASP A 339 14.89 -4.72 -4.05
CA ASP A 339 15.76 -4.70 -2.87
C ASP A 339 15.09 -5.24 -1.62
N TRP A 340 13.87 -4.80 -1.33
CA TRP A 340 13.13 -5.28 -0.15
C TRP A 340 12.75 -6.75 -0.28
N MET A 341 12.25 -7.17 -1.44
CA MET A 341 11.86 -8.56 -1.68
C MET A 341 13.07 -9.49 -1.64
N ARG A 342 14.24 -9.08 -2.16
CA ARG A 342 15.49 -9.84 -2.06
C ARG A 342 15.96 -9.98 -0.62
N ALA A 343 15.90 -8.90 0.16
CA ALA A 343 16.25 -8.92 1.58
C ALA A 343 15.31 -9.81 2.39
N LEU A 344 14.01 -9.77 2.11
CA LEU A 344 13.02 -10.66 2.73
C LEU A 344 13.31 -12.12 2.37
N ALA A 345 13.55 -12.42 1.10
CA ALA A 345 13.91 -13.78 0.64
C ALA A 345 15.16 -14.30 1.36
N ASP A 346 16.16 -13.44 1.60
CA ASP A 346 17.34 -13.75 2.40
C ASP A 346 16.98 -14.18 3.83
N LYS A 347 16.01 -13.51 4.47
CA LYS A 347 15.59 -13.88 5.84
C LYS A 347 14.84 -15.21 5.89
N VAL A 348 14.07 -15.55 4.84
CA VAL A 348 13.49 -16.89 4.70
C VAL A 348 14.59 -17.94 4.54
N ALA A 349 15.60 -17.66 3.70
CA ALA A 349 16.72 -18.58 3.50
C ALA A 349 17.59 -18.75 4.75
N LEU A 350 17.76 -17.67 5.54
CA LEU A 350 18.43 -17.73 6.86
C LEU A 350 17.76 -18.72 7.82
N LYS A 351 16.44 -18.91 7.69
CA LYS A 351 15.66 -19.89 8.48
C LYS A 351 15.77 -21.33 7.99
N GLY A 352 16.59 -21.57 6.97
CA GLY A 352 16.89 -22.92 6.47
C GLY A 352 16.01 -23.38 5.30
N PHE A 353 15.37 -22.46 4.57
CA PHE A 353 14.53 -22.78 3.42
C PHE A 353 15.20 -22.39 2.10
N ILE A 354 14.98 -23.16 1.06
CA ILE A 354 15.26 -22.75 -0.32
C ILE A 354 14.16 -21.79 -0.74
N VAL A 355 14.51 -20.62 -1.23
CA VAL A 355 13.54 -19.62 -1.69
C VAL A 355 13.56 -19.52 -3.21
N VAL A 356 12.37 -19.54 -3.79
CA VAL A 356 12.14 -19.29 -5.21
C VAL A 356 11.11 -18.18 -5.33
N MET A 357 11.52 -17.03 -5.85
CA MET A 357 10.69 -15.82 -5.91
C MET A 357 10.54 -15.37 -7.37
N PRO A 358 9.44 -15.79 -8.04
CA PRO A 358 9.20 -15.46 -9.44
C PRO A 358 8.71 -14.03 -9.60
N ASP A 359 9.14 -13.38 -10.65
CA ASP A 359 8.53 -12.15 -11.15
C ASP A 359 7.30 -12.49 -12.00
N LEU A 360 6.12 -12.24 -11.46
CA LEU A 360 4.85 -12.50 -12.15
C LEU A 360 4.57 -11.52 -13.31
N ALA A 361 5.39 -10.46 -13.48
CA ALA A 361 5.32 -9.55 -14.61
C ALA A 361 6.19 -9.99 -15.80
N SER A 362 6.99 -11.03 -15.67
CA SER A 362 7.85 -11.51 -16.75
C SER A 362 7.07 -11.74 -18.05
N GLY A 363 7.56 -11.17 -19.14
CA GLY A 363 6.90 -11.22 -20.46
C GLY A 363 5.80 -10.17 -20.67
N THR A 364 5.48 -9.33 -19.69
CA THR A 364 4.48 -8.26 -19.84
C THR A 364 5.09 -6.86 -19.98
N GLY A 365 6.37 -6.72 -19.70
CA GLY A 365 7.06 -5.45 -19.80
C GLY A 365 7.29 -5.01 -21.24
N PRO A 366 7.70 -3.75 -21.45
CA PRO A 366 8.09 -3.25 -22.75
C PRO A 366 9.07 -4.21 -23.45
N GLY A 367 8.77 -4.54 -24.71
CA GLY A 367 9.56 -5.51 -25.49
C GLY A 367 9.50 -6.96 -24.98
N GLY A 368 8.48 -7.34 -24.21
CA GLY A 368 8.40 -8.68 -23.59
C GLY A 368 9.28 -8.84 -22.36
N GLY A 369 9.70 -7.72 -21.74
CA GLY A 369 10.58 -7.71 -20.57
C GLY A 369 9.90 -8.13 -19.26
N ASN A 370 10.64 -8.01 -18.18
CA ASN A 370 10.25 -8.33 -16.81
C ASN A 370 10.01 -7.04 -15.99
N PHE A 371 9.90 -7.15 -14.65
CA PHE A 371 9.68 -6.01 -13.76
C PHE A 371 10.71 -4.87 -13.94
N ASP A 372 11.96 -5.18 -14.29
CA ASP A 372 13.02 -4.18 -14.53
C ASP A 372 12.79 -3.32 -15.79
N SER A 373 11.90 -3.76 -16.69
CA SER A 373 11.61 -3.05 -17.94
C SER A 373 10.62 -1.90 -17.74
N PHE A 374 9.94 -1.84 -16.61
CA PHE A 374 9.00 -0.78 -16.31
C PHE A 374 9.72 0.42 -15.71
N GLN A 375 9.34 1.60 -16.15
CA GLN A 375 9.86 2.85 -15.58
C GLN A 375 9.12 3.22 -14.29
N TYR A 376 7.83 2.90 -14.21
CA TYR A 376 6.95 3.25 -13.10
C TYR A 376 6.27 2.01 -12.49
N SER A 377 6.11 2.03 -11.17
CA SER A 377 5.43 0.95 -10.42
C SER A 377 3.97 0.78 -10.80
N ASP A 378 3.27 1.86 -11.17
CA ASP A 378 1.88 1.80 -11.61
C ASP A 378 1.70 1.05 -12.94
N ASP A 379 2.62 1.23 -13.88
CA ASP A 379 2.61 0.49 -15.14
C ASP A 379 2.90 -1.00 -14.89
N LEU A 380 3.80 -1.30 -13.96
CA LEU A 380 4.05 -2.66 -13.51
C LEU A 380 2.80 -3.26 -12.85
N ALA A 381 2.13 -2.52 -11.98
CA ALA A 381 0.90 -2.97 -11.33
C ALA A 381 -0.24 -3.21 -12.34
N LYS A 382 -0.41 -2.33 -13.34
CA LYS A 382 -1.36 -2.52 -14.44
C LYS A 382 -1.05 -3.79 -15.25
N ALA A 383 0.23 -4.00 -15.60
CA ALA A 383 0.67 -5.19 -16.33
C ALA A 383 0.40 -6.48 -15.54
N LEU A 384 0.69 -6.48 -14.23
CA LEU A 384 0.35 -7.57 -13.33
C LEU A 384 -1.16 -7.79 -13.23
N GLY A 385 -1.95 -6.70 -13.18
CA GLY A 385 -3.41 -6.74 -13.18
C GLY A 385 -3.99 -7.38 -14.44
N SER A 386 -3.39 -7.13 -15.60
CA SER A 386 -3.85 -7.65 -16.89
C SER A 386 -3.56 -9.14 -17.10
N ARG A 387 -2.60 -9.73 -16.38
CA ARG A 387 -2.29 -11.15 -16.48
C ARG A 387 -3.41 -11.99 -15.87
N SER A 388 -3.85 -13.04 -16.59
CA SER A 388 -4.91 -13.94 -16.11
C SER A 388 -4.52 -14.63 -14.80
N ALA A 389 -5.51 -14.95 -13.96
CA ALA A 389 -5.29 -15.73 -12.73
C ALA A 389 -4.67 -17.10 -13.04
N ALA A 390 -5.09 -17.75 -14.12
CA ALA A 390 -4.57 -19.04 -14.55
C ALA A 390 -3.07 -18.94 -14.90
N ASP A 391 -2.65 -17.91 -15.62
CA ASP A 391 -1.25 -17.71 -15.98
C ASP A 391 -0.38 -17.38 -14.76
N LYS A 392 -0.91 -16.57 -13.80
CA LYS A 392 -0.23 -16.34 -12.52
C LYS A 392 -0.01 -17.65 -11.76
N MET A 393 -1.04 -18.49 -11.64
CA MET A 393 -0.92 -19.80 -11.00
C MET A 393 0.04 -20.73 -11.73
N GLN A 394 0.11 -20.64 -13.07
CA GLN A 394 1.07 -21.43 -13.85
C GLN A 394 2.52 -20.99 -13.60
N LEU A 395 2.78 -19.68 -13.49
CA LEU A 395 4.11 -19.18 -13.10
C LEU A 395 4.51 -19.65 -11.70
N LEU A 396 3.59 -19.59 -10.73
CA LEU A 396 3.83 -20.08 -9.36
C LEU A 396 4.10 -21.58 -9.31
N ARG A 397 3.36 -22.37 -10.10
CA ARG A 397 3.60 -23.80 -10.26
C ARG A 397 4.98 -24.10 -10.85
N THR A 398 5.36 -23.40 -11.92
CA THR A 398 6.66 -23.53 -12.56
C THR A 398 7.80 -23.16 -11.60
N ALA A 399 7.66 -22.09 -10.83
CA ALA A 399 8.63 -21.68 -9.81
C ALA A 399 8.81 -22.78 -8.72
N ARG A 400 7.69 -23.31 -8.22
CA ARG A 400 7.70 -24.42 -7.25
C ARG A 400 8.38 -25.65 -7.79
N GLU A 401 8.03 -26.08 -8.99
CA GLU A 401 8.61 -27.26 -9.63
C GLU A 401 10.11 -27.11 -9.86
N TYR A 402 10.56 -25.91 -10.24
CA TYR A 402 11.99 -25.61 -10.31
C TYR A 402 12.67 -25.78 -8.96
N GLY A 403 12.11 -25.17 -7.91
CA GLY A 403 12.65 -25.27 -6.55
C GLY A 403 12.76 -26.71 -6.06
N LEU A 404 11.74 -27.52 -6.31
CA LEU A 404 11.72 -28.94 -5.90
C LEU A 404 12.74 -29.79 -6.66
N LYS A 405 13.21 -29.37 -7.83
CA LYS A 405 14.27 -30.07 -8.61
C LYS A 405 15.68 -29.70 -8.17
N LEU A 406 15.84 -28.67 -7.29
CA LEU A 406 17.16 -28.33 -6.77
C LEU A 406 17.73 -29.51 -5.94
N PRO A 407 19.04 -29.75 -6.01
CA PRO A 407 19.65 -30.96 -5.38
C PRO A 407 19.40 -31.05 -3.87
N ARG A 408 19.27 -29.90 -3.21
CA ARG A 408 19.05 -29.81 -1.76
C ARG A 408 17.59 -29.74 -1.34
N ALA A 409 16.64 -29.78 -2.28
CA ALA A 409 15.23 -29.83 -1.94
C ALA A 409 14.85 -31.13 -1.25
N ASN A 410 14.09 -31.06 -0.14
CA ASN A 410 13.64 -32.24 0.61
C ASN A 410 12.31 -32.81 0.11
N GLY A 411 11.75 -32.25 -0.98
CA GLY A 411 10.48 -32.67 -1.57
C GLY A 411 9.25 -31.94 -1.01
N LYS A 412 9.39 -31.15 0.06
CA LYS A 412 8.30 -30.35 0.63
C LYS A 412 8.35 -28.91 0.13
N SER A 413 7.18 -28.31 -0.03
CA SER A 413 7.09 -26.92 -0.49
C SER A 413 5.97 -26.15 0.19
N GLY A 414 6.26 -24.89 0.52
CA GLY A 414 5.29 -23.90 0.99
C GLY A 414 5.24 -22.69 0.06
N ILE A 415 4.30 -21.80 0.34
CA ILE A 415 4.13 -20.57 -0.40
C ILE A 415 3.81 -19.43 0.56
N THR A 416 4.35 -18.26 0.31
CA THR A 416 4.00 -17.05 1.05
C THR A 416 3.85 -15.88 0.10
N GLY A 417 3.04 -14.91 0.48
CA GLY A 417 2.86 -13.71 -0.31
C GLY A 417 2.34 -12.53 0.50
N PHE A 418 2.42 -11.37 -0.11
CA PHE A 418 2.20 -10.07 0.51
C PHE A 418 1.13 -9.29 -0.27
N CYS A 419 0.16 -8.67 0.41
CA CYS A 419 -0.91 -7.92 -0.24
C CYS A 419 -1.66 -8.78 -1.28
N ASN A 420 -1.68 -8.39 -2.54
CA ASN A 420 -2.18 -9.22 -3.64
C ASN A 420 -1.52 -10.61 -3.67
N GLY A 421 -0.20 -10.67 -3.44
CA GLY A 421 0.53 -11.94 -3.34
C GLY A 421 0.06 -12.80 -2.16
N GLY A 422 -0.38 -12.18 -1.06
CA GLY A 422 -1.00 -12.86 0.07
C GLY A 422 -2.32 -13.53 -0.30
N GLY A 423 -3.17 -12.86 -1.09
CA GLY A 423 -4.37 -13.47 -1.67
C GLY A 423 -4.03 -14.64 -2.59
N MET A 424 -3.05 -14.47 -3.48
CA MET A 424 -2.59 -15.56 -4.34
C MET A 424 -1.98 -16.74 -3.57
N ALA A 425 -1.39 -16.51 -2.38
CA ALA A 425 -0.91 -17.59 -1.54
C ALA A 425 -2.05 -18.50 -1.05
N TRP A 426 -3.20 -17.93 -0.70
CA TRP A 426 -4.41 -18.71 -0.40
C TRP A 426 -4.88 -19.51 -1.62
N GLU A 427 -5.09 -18.84 -2.75
CA GLU A 427 -5.58 -19.43 -4.00
C GLU A 427 -4.68 -20.57 -4.48
N SER A 428 -3.35 -20.42 -4.28
CA SER A 428 -2.37 -21.43 -4.66
C SER A 428 -2.61 -22.75 -3.95
N THR A 429 -3.10 -22.76 -2.71
CA THR A 429 -3.39 -24.00 -1.96
C THR A 429 -4.56 -24.78 -2.53
N ALA A 430 -5.44 -24.13 -3.27
CA ALA A 430 -6.54 -24.74 -4.00
C ALA A 430 -6.15 -25.18 -5.44
N ALA A 431 -5.21 -24.43 -6.05
CA ALA A 431 -4.84 -24.59 -7.46
C ALA A 431 -3.59 -25.45 -7.70
N ILE A 432 -2.67 -25.52 -6.72
CA ILE A 432 -1.38 -26.21 -6.85
C ILE A 432 -1.33 -27.40 -5.89
N ALA A 433 -1.52 -28.59 -6.41
CA ALA A 433 -1.48 -29.80 -5.61
C ALA A 433 -0.09 -30.03 -4.99
N GLY A 434 -0.06 -30.61 -3.79
CA GLY A 434 1.17 -30.97 -3.09
C GLY A 434 1.91 -29.81 -2.43
N LEU A 435 1.28 -28.64 -2.26
CA LEU A 435 1.75 -27.65 -1.30
C LEU A 435 1.54 -28.18 0.13
N ASN A 436 2.50 -27.95 1.00
CA ASN A 436 2.48 -28.40 2.39
C ASN A 436 2.06 -27.29 3.38
N ALA A 437 2.20 -26.02 2.99
CA ALA A 437 1.81 -24.89 3.82
C ALA A 437 1.66 -23.61 2.98
N ALA A 438 0.79 -22.69 3.43
CA ALA A 438 0.72 -21.33 2.91
C ALA A 438 0.70 -20.30 4.03
N VAL A 439 1.40 -19.18 3.83
CA VAL A 439 1.36 -18.03 4.73
C VAL A 439 0.94 -16.80 3.94
N SER A 440 -0.09 -16.13 4.40
CA SER A 440 -0.63 -14.90 3.79
C SER A 440 -0.38 -13.71 4.71
N PHE A 441 0.39 -12.75 4.22
CA PHE A 441 0.54 -11.46 4.90
C PHE A 441 -0.38 -10.45 4.24
N TYR A 442 -1.31 -9.90 5.04
CA TYR A 442 -2.29 -8.90 4.60
C TYR A 442 -2.90 -9.17 3.21
N GLY A 443 -3.23 -10.43 2.95
CA GLY A 443 -3.86 -10.88 1.72
C GLY A 443 -5.30 -11.32 1.95
N ALA A 444 -6.16 -10.99 1.00
CA ALA A 444 -7.57 -11.33 1.09
C ALA A 444 -7.81 -12.83 0.91
N PRO A 445 -8.66 -13.46 1.75
CA PRO A 445 -9.08 -14.83 1.52
C PRO A 445 -9.93 -14.93 0.24
N PRO A 446 -9.89 -16.09 -0.45
CA PRO A 446 -10.73 -16.36 -1.61
C PRO A 446 -12.20 -16.56 -1.22
N ASP A 447 -13.06 -16.80 -2.20
CA ASP A 447 -14.45 -17.16 -1.98
C ASP A 447 -14.60 -18.58 -1.37
N ALA A 448 -15.79 -18.90 -0.87
CA ALA A 448 -16.10 -20.16 -0.22
C ALA A 448 -15.90 -21.39 -1.16
N ALA A 449 -16.15 -21.22 -2.46
CA ALA A 449 -15.98 -22.29 -3.43
C ALA A 449 -14.48 -22.64 -3.65
N THR A 450 -13.61 -21.65 -3.60
CA THR A 450 -12.17 -21.80 -3.63
C THR A 450 -11.65 -22.35 -2.30
N MET A 451 -12.16 -21.86 -1.15
CA MET A 451 -11.81 -22.39 0.17
C MET A 451 -12.09 -23.89 0.30
N ALA A 452 -13.19 -24.37 -0.29
CA ALA A 452 -13.52 -25.81 -0.30
C ALA A 452 -12.44 -26.66 -0.96
N LYS A 453 -11.68 -26.11 -1.90
CA LYS A 453 -10.61 -26.80 -2.64
C LYS A 453 -9.23 -26.72 -1.97
N ILE A 454 -9.08 -25.94 -0.92
CA ILE A 454 -7.81 -25.78 -0.17
C ILE A 454 -7.38 -27.14 0.37
N GLN A 455 -6.10 -27.51 0.11
CA GLN A 455 -5.53 -28.81 0.50
C GLN A 455 -4.42 -28.67 1.54
N ALA A 456 -3.79 -27.50 1.65
CA ALA A 456 -2.70 -27.24 2.59
C ALA A 456 -3.14 -26.38 3.76
N PRO A 457 -2.51 -26.49 4.95
CA PRO A 457 -2.68 -25.55 6.05
C PRO A 457 -2.37 -24.12 5.63
N VAL A 458 -3.18 -23.19 6.12
CA VAL A 458 -3.04 -21.75 5.86
C VAL A 458 -2.87 -20.99 7.16
N LEU A 459 -1.89 -20.08 7.20
CA LEU A 459 -1.70 -19.09 8.25
C LEU A 459 -1.84 -17.69 7.64
N ALA A 460 -2.72 -16.85 8.22
CA ALA A 460 -2.98 -15.52 7.71
C ALA A 460 -2.80 -14.43 8.76
N PHE A 461 -2.30 -13.27 8.33
CA PHE A 461 -2.09 -12.10 9.17
C PHE A 461 -2.72 -10.86 8.52
N ALA A 462 -3.35 -10.02 9.34
CA ALA A 462 -3.82 -8.69 8.92
C ALA A 462 -3.70 -7.71 10.08
N GLY A 463 -3.65 -6.42 9.76
CA GLY A 463 -3.81 -5.35 10.72
C GLY A 463 -5.27 -4.91 10.81
N ASP A 464 -5.72 -4.41 11.95
CA ASP A 464 -7.09 -3.90 12.11
C ASP A 464 -7.26 -2.49 11.51
N ASP A 465 -6.16 -1.75 11.29
CA ASP A 465 -6.17 -0.50 10.51
C ASP A 465 -6.12 -0.79 8.98
N ASP A 466 -6.59 -1.95 8.59
CA ASP A 466 -6.92 -2.37 7.23
C ASP A 466 -8.39 -2.86 7.21
N PRO A 467 -9.37 -1.93 7.31
CA PRO A 467 -10.76 -2.26 7.58
C PRO A 467 -11.45 -3.06 6.47
N GLY A 468 -10.92 -3.01 5.25
CA GLY A 468 -11.40 -3.83 4.14
C GLY A 468 -10.92 -5.28 4.20
N LEU A 469 -9.85 -5.56 4.95
CA LEU A 469 -9.21 -6.86 4.96
C LEU A 469 -9.39 -7.64 6.27
N ALA A 470 -9.17 -7.00 7.43
CA ALA A 470 -9.22 -7.68 8.72
C ALA A 470 -10.54 -8.44 8.96
N PRO A 471 -11.74 -7.86 8.68
CA PRO A 471 -13.01 -8.59 8.81
C PRO A 471 -13.12 -9.77 7.82
N ARG A 472 -12.53 -9.67 6.63
CA ARG A 472 -12.55 -10.77 5.65
C ARG A 472 -11.68 -11.94 6.13
N VAL A 473 -10.50 -11.67 6.67
CA VAL A 473 -9.60 -12.71 7.17
C VAL A 473 -10.22 -13.43 8.37
N SER A 474 -10.74 -12.70 9.36
CA SER A 474 -11.41 -13.31 10.50
C SER A 474 -12.72 -14.00 10.10
N GLY A 475 -13.48 -13.41 9.16
CA GLY A 475 -14.72 -13.97 8.63
C GLY A 475 -14.54 -15.28 7.83
N ALA A 476 -13.33 -15.59 7.35
CA ALA A 476 -13.04 -16.86 6.71
C ALA A 476 -12.98 -18.05 7.70
N ALA A 477 -12.75 -17.80 8.98
CA ALA A 477 -12.55 -18.86 9.96
C ALA A 477 -13.73 -19.82 10.13
N PRO A 478 -15.00 -19.37 10.22
CA PRO A 478 -16.15 -20.27 10.29
C PRO A 478 -16.28 -21.18 9.05
N ASP A 479 -16.03 -20.64 7.86
CA ASP A 479 -16.08 -21.41 6.63
C ASP A 479 -14.96 -22.44 6.55
N MET A 480 -13.74 -22.06 6.87
CA MET A 480 -12.60 -22.98 6.90
C MET A 480 -12.81 -24.11 7.92
N GLN A 481 -13.36 -23.79 9.09
CA GLN A 481 -13.71 -24.78 10.10
C GLN A 481 -14.81 -25.75 9.62
N ARG A 482 -15.88 -25.22 9.04
CA ARG A 482 -16.99 -26.02 8.47
C ARG A 482 -16.51 -26.95 7.35
N LEU A 483 -15.53 -26.49 6.57
CA LEU A 483 -14.91 -27.25 5.49
C LEU A 483 -13.82 -28.23 5.96
N GLY A 484 -13.55 -28.29 7.27
CA GLY A 484 -12.49 -29.16 7.84
C GLY A 484 -11.08 -28.77 7.43
N LYS A 485 -10.83 -27.49 7.10
CA LYS A 485 -9.53 -26.99 6.67
C LYS A 485 -8.71 -26.50 7.87
N THR A 486 -7.40 -26.72 7.82
CA THR A 486 -6.47 -26.18 8.82
C THR A 486 -6.21 -24.70 8.52
N PHE A 487 -6.69 -23.84 9.41
CA PHE A 487 -6.54 -22.40 9.28
C PHE A 487 -6.18 -21.77 10.61
N GLU A 488 -5.08 -21.03 10.63
CA GLU A 488 -4.64 -20.19 11.74
C GLU A 488 -4.61 -18.73 11.25
N PHE A 489 -5.02 -17.78 12.10
CA PHE A 489 -4.90 -16.37 11.75
C PHE A 489 -4.66 -15.48 12.95
N LYS A 490 -4.15 -14.27 12.73
CA LYS A 490 -4.04 -13.24 13.74
C LYS A 490 -4.29 -11.86 13.14
N ILE A 491 -5.16 -11.10 13.80
CA ILE A 491 -5.39 -9.68 13.52
C ILE A 491 -4.60 -8.88 14.56
N TYR A 492 -3.83 -7.91 14.14
CA TYR A 492 -3.00 -7.06 15.00
C TYR A 492 -3.66 -5.70 15.20
N PRO A 493 -3.86 -5.23 16.44
CA PRO A 493 -4.44 -3.92 16.71
C PRO A 493 -3.48 -2.80 16.32
N ASN A 494 -4.01 -1.67 15.85
CA ASN A 494 -3.27 -0.47 15.44
C ASN A 494 -2.18 -0.73 14.37
N VAL A 495 -2.41 -1.71 13.49
CA VAL A 495 -1.45 -2.17 12.49
C VAL A 495 -2.02 -1.94 11.09
N THR A 496 -1.23 -1.28 10.25
CA THR A 496 -1.63 -0.89 8.89
C THR A 496 -1.44 -2.01 7.87
N HIS A 497 -1.98 -1.83 6.66
CA HIS A 497 -1.60 -2.66 5.52
C HIS A 497 -0.08 -2.60 5.27
N ALA A 498 0.52 -3.66 4.73
CA ALA A 498 1.96 -3.74 4.40
C ALA A 498 2.93 -3.49 5.59
N TYR A 499 2.53 -3.77 6.82
CA TYR A 499 3.29 -3.49 8.03
C TYR A 499 4.72 -4.08 8.06
N LEU A 500 4.97 -5.22 7.38
CA LEU A 500 6.31 -5.78 7.29
C LEU A 500 7.30 -4.86 6.57
N ALA A 501 6.84 -4.13 5.56
CA ALA A 501 7.67 -3.16 4.84
C ALA A 501 7.73 -1.81 5.55
N GLN A 502 6.71 -1.48 6.36
CA GLN A 502 6.47 -0.18 6.97
C GLN A 502 6.55 -0.22 8.49
N GLN A 503 7.66 -0.67 9.01
CA GLN A 503 7.86 -0.98 10.45
C GLN A 503 7.87 0.22 11.39
N THR A 504 7.53 1.41 10.92
CA THR A 504 7.60 2.66 11.71
C THR A 504 6.26 3.33 11.94
N LEU A 505 5.17 2.69 11.50
CA LEU A 505 3.80 3.21 11.63
C LEU A 505 3.00 2.39 12.64
N GLY A 506 2.21 3.05 13.47
CA GLY A 506 1.35 2.38 14.46
C GLY A 506 2.09 1.38 15.34
N GLU A 507 1.63 0.14 15.39
CA GLU A 507 2.30 -0.99 16.03
C GLU A 507 2.88 -2.00 15.01
N ASN A 508 3.32 -1.51 13.85
CA ASN A 508 3.81 -2.34 12.75
C ASN A 508 5.06 -3.15 13.09
N ALA A 509 6.00 -2.61 13.88
CA ALA A 509 7.17 -3.37 14.32
C ALA A 509 6.78 -4.50 15.27
N VAL A 510 5.82 -4.27 16.17
CA VAL A 510 5.26 -5.31 17.05
C VAL A 510 4.67 -6.44 16.22
N ALA A 511 3.84 -6.10 15.23
CA ALA A 511 3.24 -7.08 14.32
C ALA A 511 4.29 -7.81 13.48
N THR A 512 5.33 -7.10 13.03
CA THR A 512 6.43 -7.69 12.23
C THR A 512 7.16 -8.76 13.03
N LEU A 513 7.57 -8.47 14.27
CA LEU A 513 8.26 -9.43 15.12
C LEU A 513 7.44 -10.71 15.34
N ASP A 514 6.18 -10.56 15.72
CA ASP A 514 5.33 -11.70 16.05
C ASP A 514 4.93 -12.49 14.79
N SER A 515 4.42 -11.82 13.74
CA SER A 515 3.95 -12.49 12.53
C SER A 515 5.06 -13.20 11.79
N TRP A 516 6.25 -12.58 11.69
CA TRP A 516 7.39 -13.20 11.07
C TRP A 516 7.86 -14.46 11.82
N THR A 517 7.94 -14.35 13.15
CA THR A 517 8.31 -15.50 14.02
C THR A 517 7.31 -16.65 13.85
N ARG A 518 6.01 -16.36 13.84
CA ARG A 518 4.94 -17.36 13.61
C ARG A 518 5.01 -17.97 12.21
N ALA A 519 5.23 -17.16 11.20
CA ALA A 519 5.34 -17.61 9.81
C ALA A 519 6.50 -18.60 9.63
N MET A 520 7.67 -18.26 10.16
CA MET A 520 8.85 -19.15 10.07
C MET A 520 8.66 -20.43 10.90
N ALA A 521 8.03 -20.36 12.07
CA ALA A 521 7.68 -21.54 12.87
C ALA A 521 6.65 -22.43 12.14
N PHE A 522 5.68 -21.81 11.46
CA PHE A 522 4.68 -22.52 10.66
C PHE A 522 5.33 -23.28 9.50
N PHE A 523 6.19 -22.62 8.73
CA PHE A 523 6.93 -23.32 7.68
C PHE A 523 7.82 -24.43 8.25
N LYS A 524 8.47 -24.21 9.39
CA LYS A 524 9.28 -25.24 10.01
C LYS A 524 8.46 -26.47 10.41
N ARG A 525 7.24 -26.30 10.90
CA ARG A 525 6.30 -27.38 11.25
C ARG A 525 5.95 -28.26 10.04
N TYR A 526 5.79 -27.67 8.87
CA TYR A 526 5.27 -28.41 7.70
C TYR A 526 6.32 -28.74 6.63
N LEU A 527 7.44 -28.02 6.59
CA LEU A 527 8.45 -28.15 5.54
C LEU A 527 9.78 -28.79 6.00
N SER A 528 9.97 -29.00 7.31
CA SER A 528 11.15 -29.72 7.82
C SER A 528 11.03 -31.24 7.63
#